data_2e0db119d96428df738475c49ec24d6c
#
_entry.id   2e0db119d96428df738475c49ec24d6c
#
_cell.length_a   1.000
_cell.length_b   1.000
_cell.length_c   1.000
_cell.angle_alpha   90.00
_cell.angle_beta   90.00
_cell.angle_gamma   90.00
#
_symmetry.space_group_name_H-M   'P 1'
#
loop_
_entity.id
_entity.type
_entity.pdbx_description
1 polymer ?
#
loop_
_entity_poly.entity_id
_entity_poly.type
_entity_poly.pdbx_seq_one_letter_code
_entity_poly.pdbx_strand_id
1 'polypeptide(L)'
;NNGDTYIVAEGETKAALIANLHEFQSDFSASFRFAQDANLFAGRIVDDSMDLSYSLASIAGLRSLPLFTSNELHSYALLSEYQQQIIEFEKANKKVLSDFAASQETTLRTDIDQLCSLVPHKNSAALWEMGCYMIQSITDCFLIEDTLLTSAWKELTDFCTSCAGGVSDANFSHAVYQCVFCLLGKEQTITQDTMPVIKMAKEYINQHFCESISLSEVADYCNVNSSYLSNLFHKQLGISYSKYLMISSY
;
A
#
# COMPACT_ATOMS: atom_id res chain seq x y z
N ASN A 1 -1.18 -10.29 -17.25
CA ASN A 1 -0.25 -11.33 -16.78
C ASN A 1 0.97 -10.62 -16.20
N ASN A 2 1.02 -10.49 -14.87
CA ASN A 2 2.09 -9.80 -14.15
C ASN A 2 3.30 -10.71 -13.85
N GLY A 3 3.39 -11.88 -14.50
CA GLY A 3 4.45 -12.86 -14.21
C GLY A 3 4.22 -13.68 -12.93
N ASP A 4 3.09 -13.53 -12.26
CA ASP A 4 2.76 -14.29 -11.06
C ASP A 4 2.42 -15.75 -11.40
N THR A 5 2.94 -16.68 -10.61
CA THR A 5 2.60 -18.11 -10.67
C THR A 5 1.83 -18.47 -9.42
N TYR A 6 0.67 -19.08 -9.60
CA TYR A 6 -0.19 -19.51 -8.51
C TYR A 6 -0.11 -21.03 -8.36
N ILE A 7 0.11 -21.50 -7.14
CA ILE A 7 0.17 -22.91 -6.77
C ILE A 7 -0.91 -23.16 -5.73
N VAL A 8 -1.74 -24.18 -5.96
CA VAL A 8 -2.71 -24.65 -4.96
C VAL A 8 -2.09 -25.84 -4.25
N ALA A 9 -1.98 -25.74 -2.92
CA ALA A 9 -1.49 -26.82 -2.07
C ALA A 9 -2.64 -27.35 -1.21
N GLU A 10 -2.71 -28.67 -1.08
CA GLU A 10 -3.68 -29.36 -0.24
C GLU A 10 -2.98 -30.07 0.92
N GLY A 11 -3.67 -30.23 2.04
CA GLY A 11 -3.16 -30.93 3.20
C GLY A 11 -4.30 -31.38 4.12
N GLU A 12 -4.11 -32.54 4.75
CA GLU A 12 -5.13 -33.12 5.66
C GLU A 12 -5.37 -32.26 6.91
N THR A 13 -4.38 -31.49 7.34
CA THR A 13 -4.47 -30.59 8.49
C THR A 13 -3.75 -29.27 8.20
N LYS A 14 -4.13 -28.20 8.91
CA LYS A 14 -3.45 -26.92 8.82
C LYS A 14 -1.95 -27.01 9.11
N ALA A 15 -1.55 -27.83 10.09
CA ALA A 15 -0.14 -28.00 10.45
C ALA A 15 0.63 -28.73 9.34
N ALA A 16 0.05 -29.78 8.73
CA ALA A 16 0.64 -30.48 7.60
C ALA A 16 0.79 -29.55 6.40
N LEU A 17 -0.21 -28.73 6.12
CA LEU A 17 -0.16 -27.77 5.01
C LEU A 17 0.96 -26.73 5.21
N ILE A 18 1.11 -26.18 6.42
CA ILE A 18 2.19 -25.23 6.74
C ILE A 18 3.56 -25.90 6.60
N ALA A 19 3.72 -27.14 7.07
CA ALA A 19 4.96 -27.89 6.92
C ALA A 19 5.32 -28.12 5.44
N ASN A 20 4.35 -28.51 4.62
CA ASN A 20 4.53 -28.68 3.17
C ASN A 20 4.92 -27.36 2.48
N LEU A 21 4.37 -26.22 2.91
CA LEU A 21 4.74 -24.91 2.37
C LEU A 21 6.19 -24.55 2.70
N HIS A 22 6.67 -24.84 3.91
CA HIS A 22 8.08 -24.63 4.28
C HIS A 22 9.04 -25.57 3.53
N GLU A 23 8.65 -26.83 3.33
CA GLU A 23 9.41 -27.76 2.51
C GLU A 23 9.50 -27.26 1.07
N PHE A 24 8.37 -26.85 0.48
CA PHE A 24 8.32 -26.25 -0.84
C PHE A 24 9.22 -25.01 -0.95
N GLN A 25 9.21 -24.13 0.03
CA GLN A 25 10.11 -22.95 0.06
C GLN A 25 11.58 -23.35 0.03
N SER A 26 11.94 -24.34 0.84
CA SER A 26 13.32 -24.86 0.91
C SER A 26 13.76 -25.43 -0.44
N ASP A 27 12.93 -26.28 -1.04
CA ASP A 27 13.20 -26.91 -2.33
C ASP A 27 13.23 -25.89 -3.48
N PHE A 28 12.33 -24.92 -3.46
CA PHE A 28 12.29 -23.84 -4.43
C PHE A 28 13.57 -23.01 -4.36
N SER A 29 13.99 -22.62 -3.15
CA SER A 29 15.23 -21.84 -2.94
C SER A 29 16.49 -22.61 -3.35
N ALA A 30 16.50 -23.93 -3.19
CA ALA A 30 17.61 -24.78 -3.58
C ALA A 30 17.67 -25.05 -5.09
N SER A 31 16.52 -25.13 -5.75
CA SER A 31 16.40 -25.59 -7.14
C SER A 31 16.48 -24.49 -8.18
N PHE A 32 16.10 -23.26 -7.83
CA PHE A 32 16.00 -22.16 -8.77
C PHE A 32 17.03 -21.06 -8.50
N ARG A 33 17.88 -20.75 -9.51
CA ARG A 33 18.83 -19.62 -9.43
C ARG A 33 18.16 -18.27 -9.25
N PHE A 34 16.89 -18.16 -9.62
CA PHE A 34 16.06 -16.96 -9.50
C PHE A 34 15.34 -16.85 -8.14
N ALA A 35 15.48 -17.85 -7.26
CA ALA A 35 14.81 -17.87 -5.97
C ALA A 35 15.24 -16.69 -5.06
N GLN A 36 16.42 -16.12 -5.31
CA GLN A 36 16.90 -14.96 -4.56
C GLN A 36 16.10 -13.68 -4.82
N ASP A 37 15.38 -13.61 -5.94
CA ASP A 37 14.58 -12.47 -6.35
C ASP A 37 13.07 -12.77 -6.31
N ALA A 38 12.66 -13.97 -5.87
CA ALA A 38 11.27 -14.39 -5.84
C ALA A 38 10.67 -14.24 -4.44
N ASN A 39 9.56 -13.54 -4.33
CA ASN A 39 8.77 -13.48 -3.10
C ASN A 39 7.72 -14.59 -3.11
N LEU A 40 7.64 -15.37 -2.04
CA LEU A 40 6.65 -16.41 -1.85
C LEU A 40 5.58 -15.93 -0.87
N PHE A 41 4.32 -15.95 -1.30
CA PHE A 41 3.20 -15.58 -0.45
C PHE A 41 2.20 -16.73 -0.37
N ALA A 42 1.85 -17.13 0.84
CA ALA A 42 0.78 -18.09 1.08
C ALA A 42 -0.45 -17.37 1.62
N GLY A 43 -1.56 -17.52 0.92
CA GLY A 43 -2.85 -16.95 1.31
C GLY A 43 -3.46 -17.65 2.53
N ARG A 44 -4.62 -17.13 2.93
CA ARG A 44 -5.42 -17.72 4.00
C ARG A 44 -5.74 -19.18 3.67
N ILE A 45 -5.56 -20.07 4.63
CA ILE A 45 -5.99 -21.45 4.53
C ILE A 45 -7.53 -21.49 4.56
N VAL A 46 -8.11 -22.20 3.60
CA VAL A 46 -9.55 -22.39 3.44
C VAL A 46 -9.88 -23.86 3.43
N ASP A 47 -11.06 -24.22 3.92
CA ASP A 47 -11.47 -25.63 4.03
C ASP A 47 -12.18 -26.12 2.76
N ASP A 48 -12.65 -25.21 1.91
CA ASP A 48 -13.34 -25.54 0.66
C ASP A 48 -12.65 -24.86 -0.54
N SER A 49 -12.58 -25.59 -1.64
CA SER A 49 -12.05 -25.08 -2.91
C SER A 49 -12.86 -23.89 -3.48
N MET A 50 -14.14 -23.77 -3.14
CA MET A 50 -14.98 -22.64 -3.52
C MET A 50 -14.50 -21.32 -2.86
N ASP A 51 -13.79 -21.41 -1.74
CA ASP A 51 -13.27 -20.28 -0.98
C ASP A 51 -11.84 -19.86 -1.39
N LEU A 52 -11.26 -20.45 -2.44
CA LEU A 52 -9.93 -20.09 -2.94
C LEU A 52 -9.81 -18.61 -3.32
N SER A 53 -10.91 -17.97 -3.71
CA SER A 53 -10.94 -16.52 -3.97
C SER A 53 -10.57 -15.69 -2.74
N TYR A 54 -10.97 -16.12 -1.54
CA TYR A 54 -10.60 -15.45 -0.28
C TYR A 54 -9.12 -15.66 0.06
N SER A 55 -8.58 -16.84 -0.27
CA SER A 55 -7.14 -17.10 -0.14
C SER A 55 -6.33 -16.16 -1.05
N LEU A 56 -6.71 -16.03 -2.30
CA LEU A 56 -6.05 -15.12 -3.26
C LEU A 56 -6.16 -13.64 -2.83
N ALA A 57 -7.32 -13.20 -2.35
CA ALA A 57 -7.50 -11.84 -1.85
C ALA A 57 -6.58 -11.53 -0.65
N SER A 58 -6.35 -12.50 0.22
CA SER A 58 -5.44 -12.32 1.37
C SER A 58 -3.97 -12.20 0.97
N ILE A 59 -3.54 -12.82 -0.14
CA ILE A 59 -2.21 -12.62 -0.72
C ILE A 59 -2.04 -11.18 -1.20
N ALA A 60 -3.03 -10.61 -1.87
CA ALA A 60 -2.98 -9.23 -2.35
C ALA A 60 -2.76 -8.25 -1.19
N GLY A 61 -3.40 -8.47 -0.05
CA GLY A 61 -3.19 -7.67 1.16
C GLY A 61 -1.76 -7.74 1.71
N LEU A 62 -1.14 -8.93 1.72
CA LEU A 62 0.26 -9.08 2.15
C LEU A 62 1.23 -8.41 1.17
N ARG A 63 1.02 -8.58 -0.13
CA ARG A 63 1.88 -8.01 -1.18
C ARG A 63 1.86 -6.48 -1.22
N SER A 64 0.81 -5.85 -0.72
CA SER A 64 0.70 -4.39 -0.73
C SER A 64 1.68 -3.69 0.23
N LEU A 65 2.31 -4.44 1.15
CA LEU A 65 3.23 -3.88 2.14
C LEU A 65 4.69 -4.17 1.76
N PRO A 66 5.55 -3.14 1.65
CA PRO A 66 6.97 -3.33 1.34
C PRO A 66 7.79 -4.06 2.43
N LEU A 67 7.15 -4.44 3.52
CA LEU A 67 7.74 -5.24 4.61
C LEU A 67 8.06 -6.68 4.18
N PHE A 68 7.41 -7.19 3.15
CA PHE A 68 7.45 -8.59 2.74
C PHE A 68 8.19 -8.77 1.41
N THR A 69 9.40 -8.24 1.33
CA THR A 69 10.24 -8.24 0.11
C THR A 69 11.42 -9.20 0.19
N SER A 70 11.42 -10.11 1.15
CA SER A 70 12.48 -11.11 1.31
C SER A 70 12.12 -12.44 0.63
N ASN A 71 13.15 -13.28 0.39
CA ASN A 71 13.00 -14.65 -0.13
C ASN A 71 12.29 -15.60 0.86
N GLU A 72 11.71 -15.09 1.91
CA GLU A 72 10.99 -15.85 2.90
C GLU A 72 9.56 -16.12 2.48
N LEU A 73 8.99 -17.20 3.00
CA LEU A 73 7.58 -17.51 2.82
C LEU A 73 6.73 -16.64 3.75
N HIS A 74 6.02 -15.69 3.18
CA HIS A 74 5.09 -14.83 3.90
C HIS A 74 3.71 -15.48 3.88
N SER A 75 3.29 -16.03 5.01
CA SER A 75 2.01 -16.73 5.13
C SER A 75 0.99 -15.88 5.91
N TYR A 76 -0.21 -15.76 5.34
CA TYR A 76 -1.35 -15.15 6.05
C TYR A 76 -1.67 -15.89 7.36
N ALA A 77 -1.39 -17.20 7.45
CA ALA A 77 -1.57 -17.96 8.68
C ALA A 77 -0.67 -17.50 9.83
N LEU A 78 0.45 -16.84 9.51
CA LEU A 78 1.41 -16.27 10.46
C LEU A 78 1.24 -14.75 10.62
N LEU A 79 0.17 -14.16 10.10
CA LEU A 79 -0.06 -12.72 10.13
C LEU A 79 0.00 -12.12 11.55
N SER A 80 -0.37 -12.90 12.57
CA SER A 80 -0.26 -12.47 13.97
C SER A 80 1.18 -12.20 14.41
N GLU A 81 2.17 -12.86 13.81
CA GLU A 81 3.60 -12.65 14.09
C GLU A 81 4.10 -11.34 13.48
N TYR A 82 3.49 -10.91 12.37
CA TYR A 82 3.84 -9.66 11.69
C TYR A 82 3.01 -8.45 12.15
N GLN A 83 1.98 -8.67 12.98
CA GLN A 83 1.03 -7.63 13.34
C GLN A 83 1.71 -6.41 13.95
N GLN A 84 2.71 -6.60 14.82
CA GLN A 84 3.44 -5.51 15.43
C GLN A 84 4.24 -4.71 14.41
N GLN A 85 4.91 -5.39 13.48
CA GLN A 85 5.69 -4.76 12.39
C GLN A 85 4.77 -3.95 11.46
N ILE A 86 3.61 -4.49 11.13
CA ILE A 86 2.61 -3.79 10.30
C ILE A 86 2.13 -2.52 11.00
N ILE A 87 1.81 -2.60 12.30
CA ILE A 87 1.38 -1.43 13.08
C ILE A 87 2.47 -0.35 13.14
N GLU A 88 3.72 -0.74 13.34
CA GLU A 88 4.86 0.18 13.37
C GLU A 88 5.09 0.84 12.01
N PHE A 89 5.00 0.06 10.94
CA PHE A 89 5.13 0.57 9.58
C PHE A 89 4.01 1.55 9.22
N GLU A 90 2.75 1.20 9.50
CA GLU A 90 1.62 2.10 9.26
C GLU A 90 1.71 3.40 10.07
N LYS A 91 2.19 3.31 11.32
CA LYS A 91 2.40 4.48 12.17
C LYS A 91 3.50 5.38 11.60
N ALA A 92 4.61 4.82 11.14
CA ALA A 92 5.68 5.56 10.50
C ALA A 92 5.21 6.19 9.18
N ASN A 93 4.45 5.46 8.36
CA ASN A 93 3.88 6.00 7.12
C ASN A 93 2.92 7.18 7.37
N LYS A 94 2.05 7.08 8.38
CA LYS A 94 1.17 8.20 8.77
C LYS A 94 1.94 9.45 9.14
N LYS A 95 3.11 9.31 9.76
CA LYS A 95 3.98 10.43 10.13
C LYS A 95 4.59 11.07 8.89
N VAL A 96 5.09 10.26 7.95
CA VAL A 96 5.58 10.74 6.65
C VAL A 96 4.49 11.52 5.91
N LEU A 97 3.26 11.00 5.85
CA LEU A 97 2.14 11.70 5.20
C LEU A 97 1.78 13.02 5.89
N SER A 98 1.89 13.09 7.21
CA SER A 98 1.68 14.33 7.98
C SER A 98 2.73 15.39 7.65
N ASP A 99 4.02 14.99 7.60
CA ASP A 99 5.12 15.90 7.28
C ASP A 99 5.10 16.34 5.82
N PHE A 100 4.70 15.44 4.92
CA PHE A 100 4.44 15.76 3.53
C PHE A 100 3.37 16.83 3.39
N ALA A 101 2.23 16.68 4.08
CA ALA A 101 1.15 17.67 4.11
C ALA A 101 1.60 19.02 4.64
N ALA A 102 2.51 19.03 5.62
CA ALA A 102 3.06 20.24 6.23
C ALA A 102 4.24 20.85 5.42
N SER A 103 4.67 20.18 4.34
CA SER A 103 5.84 20.56 3.53
C SER A 103 7.13 20.77 4.35
N GLN A 104 7.30 19.95 5.40
CA GLN A 104 8.43 20.03 6.33
C GLN A 104 9.57 19.10 5.87
N GLU A 105 10.43 19.57 4.97
CA GLU A 105 11.48 18.77 4.31
C GLU A 105 12.45 18.10 5.30
N THR A 106 12.84 18.78 6.38
CA THR A 106 13.82 18.26 7.35
C THR A 106 13.29 17.10 8.16
N THR A 107 12.06 17.20 8.66
CA THR A 107 11.39 16.13 9.40
C THR A 107 10.97 15.01 8.48
N LEU A 108 10.46 15.33 7.28
CA LEU A 108 10.09 14.39 6.25
C LEU A 108 11.24 13.42 5.91
N ARG A 109 12.46 13.95 5.75
CA ARG A 109 13.63 13.10 5.49
C ARG A 109 13.89 12.12 6.64
N THR A 110 13.87 12.60 7.87
CA THR A 110 14.09 11.77 9.06
C THR A 110 13.01 10.68 9.19
N ASP A 111 11.77 11.02 8.90
CA ASP A 111 10.65 10.09 9.01
C ASP A 111 10.66 9.05 7.89
N ILE A 112 11.11 9.41 6.69
CA ILE A 112 11.36 8.45 5.60
C ILE A 112 12.52 7.52 5.97
N ASP A 113 13.60 8.01 6.55
CA ASP A 113 14.70 7.17 7.03
C ASP A 113 14.21 6.16 8.06
N GLN A 114 13.37 6.59 9.01
CA GLN A 114 12.75 5.71 10.00
C GLN A 114 11.84 4.68 9.35
N LEU A 115 10.98 5.08 8.42
CA LEU A 115 10.09 4.17 7.70
C LEU A 115 10.88 3.13 6.88
N CYS A 116 11.92 3.57 6.16
CA CYS A 116 12.80 2.69 5.40
C CYS A 116 13.60 1.73 6.28
N SER A 117 13.89 2.10 7.54
CA SER A 117 14.59 1.21 8.48
C SER A 117 13.78 -0.02 8.86
N LEU A 118 12.45 0.04 8.73
CA LEU A 118 11.55 -1.08 9.00
C LEU A 118 11.53 -2.13 7.87
N VAL A 119 12.03 -1.79 6.67
CA VAL A 119 12.13 -2.72 5.54
C VAL A 119 13.31 -3.67 5.77
N PRO A 120 13.10 -4.99 5.92
CA PRO A 120 14.14 -5.90 6.39
C PRO A 120 15.26 -6.14 5.37
N HIS A 121 14.93 -6.17 4.07
CA HIS A 121 15.88 -6.42 2.99
C HIS A 121 15.83 -5.28 1.98
N LYS A 122 16.99 -4.64 1.78
CA LYS A 122 17.10 -3.48 0.90
C LYS A 122 17.84 -3.87 -0.39
N ASN A 123 17.05 -4.25 -1.37
CA ASN A 123 17.49 -4.53 -2.73
C ASN A 123 16.70 -3.67 -3.74
N SER A 124 16.96 -3.82 -5.01
CA SER A 124 16.28 -3.06 -6.07
C SER A 124 14.78 -3.37 -6.15
N ALA A 125 14.37 -4.61 -5.87
CA ALA A 125 12.94 -4.99 -5.84
C ALA A 125 12.22 -4.35 -4.65
N ALA A 126 12.81 -4.41 -3.45
CA ALA A 126 12.28 -3.75 -2.26
C ALA A 126 12.21 -2.22 -2.44
N LEU A 127 13.21 -1.63 -3.11
CA LEU A 127 13.20 -0.20 -3.43
C LEU A 127 12.05 0.15 -4.37
N TRP A 128 11.82 -0.66 -5.40
CA TRP A 128 10.71 -0.47 -6.32
C TRP A 128 9.36 -0.54 -5.59
N GLU A 129 9.15 -1.59 -4.78
CA GLU A 129 7.92 -1.77 -4.01
C GLU A 129 7.69 -0.65 -3.00
N MET A 130 8.75 -0.21 -2.31
CA MET A 130 8.67 0.90 -1.37
C MET A 130 8.35 2.22 -2.07
N GLY A 131 8.95 2.50 -3.22
CA GLY A 131 8.65 3.67 -4.05
C GLY A 131 7.21 3.65 -4.55
N CYS A 132 6.74 2.52 -5.09
CA CYS A 132 5.35 2.33 -5.50
C CYS A 132 4.38 2.57 -4.34
N TYR A 133 4.67 2.00 -3.17
CA TYR A 133 3.86 2.17 -1.97
C TYR A 133 3.77 3.64 -1.54
N MET A 134 4.90 4.35 -1.53
CA MET A 134 4.93 5.77 -1.16
C MET A 134 4.17 6.65 -2.15
N ILE A 135 4.39 6.44 -3.47
CA ILE A 135 3.64 7.17 -4.50
C ILE A 135 2.14 6.93 -4.33
N GLN A 136 1.73 5.67 -4.15
CA GLN A 136 0.33 5.32 -3.96
C GLN A 136 -0.24 5.93 -2.67
N SER A 137 0.45 5.80 -1.53
CA SER A 137 0.00 6.36 -0.25
C SER A 137 -0.18 7.88 -0.31
N ILE A 138 0.69 8.59 -1.05
CA ILE A 138 0.60 10.03 -1.22
C ILE A 138 -0.54 10.38 -2.18
N THR A 139 -0.67 9.69 -3.31
CA THR A 139 -1.75 9.97 -4.29
C THR A 139 -3.13 9.59 -3.77
N ASP A 140 -3.24 8.62 -2.87
CA ASP A 140 -4.49 8.31 -2.18
C ASP A 140 -4.91 9.41 -1.19
N CYS A 141 -3.94 10.16 -0.67
CA CYS A 141 -4.17 11.22 0.31
C CYS A 141 -4.19 12.62 -0.31
N PHE A 142 -3.46 12.85 -1.40
CA PHE A 142 -3.24 14.18 -1.96
C PHE A 142 -3.48 14.20 -3.48
N LEU A 143 -3.99 15.32 -4.00
CA LEU A 143 -4.05 15.55 -5.44
C LEU A 143 -2.66 15.98 -5.91
N ILE A 144 -2.02 15.14 -6.71
CA ILE A 144 -0.70 15.38 -7.28
C ILE A 144 -0.86 15.66 -8.78
N GLU A 145 -0.13 16.64 -9.29
CA GLU A 145 -0.09 16.93 -10.72
C GLU A 145 0.61 15.80 -11.50
N ASP A 146 0.11 15.49 -12.69
CA ASP A 146 0.66 14.43 -13.55
C ASP A 146 2.15 14.61 -13.87
N THR A 147 2.61 15.86 -13.96
CA THR A 147 4.01 16.20 -14.19
C THR A 147 4.91 15.79 -13.03
N LEU A 148 4.47 16.02 -11.79
CA LEU A 148 5.19 15.62 -10.58
C LEU A 148 5.16 14.11 -10.40
N LEU A 149 4.03 13.49 -10.68
CA LEU A 149 3.88 12.05 -10.65
C LEU A 149 4.81 11.36 -11.67
N THR A 150 4.87 11.89 -12.90
CA THR A 150 5.80 11.40 -13.93
C THR A 150 7.25 11.54 -13.50
N SER A 151 7.61 12.66 -12.85
CA SER A 151 8.96 12.89 -12.33
C SER A 151 9.31 11.90 -11.22
N ALA A 152 8.41 11.63 -10.28
CA ALA A 152 8.61 10.66 -9.21
C ALA A 152 8.80 9.23 -9.75
N TRP A 153 8.00 8.81 -10.73
CA TRP A 153 8.15 7.52 -11.39
C TRP A 153 9.47 7.39 -12.15
N LYS A 154 9.93 8.48 -12.79
CA LYS A 154 11.22 8.51 -13.47
C LYS A 154 12.37 8.35 -12.49
N GLU A 155 12.38 9.12 -11.39
CA GLU A 155 13.41 9.01 -10.35
C GLU A 155 13.47 7.59 -9.78
N LEU A 156 12.34 6.99 -9.44
CA LEU A 156 12.27 5.61 -8.94
C LEU A 156 12.87 4.62 -9.95
N THR A 157 12.50 4.75 -11.22
CA THR A 157 12.99 3.87 -12.29
C THR A 157 14.50 4.02 -12.47
N ASP A 158 15.01 5.25 -12.51
CA ASP A 158 16.43 5.56 -12.70
C ASP A 158 17.25 5.01 -11.52
N PHE A 159 16.79 5.14 -10.29
CA PHE A 159 17.43 4.54 -9.12
C PHE A 159 17.45 3.01 -9.18
N CYS A 160 16.30 2.37 -9.44
CA CYS A 160 16.22 0.92 -9.52
C CYS A 160 17.12 0.33 -10.61
N THR A 161 17.23 1.00 -11.77
CA THR A 161 18.10 0.56 -12.86
C THR A 161 19.57 0.77 -12.55
N SER A 162 19.94 1.79 -11.78
CA SER A 162 21.33 2.07 -11.40
C SER A 162 21.86 1.14 -10.30
N CYS A 163 20.98 0.49 -9.55
CA CYS A 163 21.31 -0.32 -8.36
C CYS A 163 21.51 -1.82 -8.64
N ALA A 164 21.95 -2.20 -9.85
CA ALA A 164 22.14 -3.62 -10.25
C ALA A 164 23.10 -4.44 -9.36
N GLY A 165 23.83 -3.81 -8.43
CA GLY A 165 24.82 -4.45 -7.54
C GLY A 165 24.47 -4.47 -6.06
N GLY A 166 23.25 -4.10 -5.68
CA GLY A 166 22.79 -3.98 -4.29
C GLY A 166 22.59 -2.53 -3.85
N VAL A 167 21.74 -2.34 -2.85
CA VAL A 167 21.37 -1.01 -2.34
C VAL A 167 21.82 -0.89 -0.89
N SER A 168 22.67 0.09 -0.58
CA SER A 168 22.99 0.41 0.82
C SER A 168 21.79 1.06 1.50
N ASP A 169 21.70 0.96 2.83
CA ASP A 169 20.62 1.58 3.61
C ASP A 169 20.46 3.07 3.33
N ALA A 170 21.58 3.78 3.25
CA ALA A 170 21.60 5.21 2.96
C ALA A 170 21.09 5.53 1.55
N ASN A 171 21.46 4.71 0.56
CA ASN A 171 21.00 4.89 -0.81
C ASN A 171 19.51 4.52 -0.96
N PHE A 172 19.05 3.51 -0.22
CA PHE A 172 17.64 3.11 -0.20
C PHE A 172 16.75 4.25 0.30
N SER A 173 17.02 4.75 1.51
CA SER A 173 16.27 5.88 2.07
C SER A 173 16.37 7.13 1.20
N HIS A 174 17.57 7.40 0.64
CA HIS A 174 17.77 8.56 -0.23
C HIS A 174 16.91 8.46 -1.50
N ALA A 175 16.85 7.30 -2.14
CA ALA A 175 16.05 7.08 -3.34
C ALA A 175 14.55 7.26 -3.05
N VAL A 176 14.06 6.68 -1.95
CA VAL A 176 12.66 6.86 -1.51
C VAL A 176 12.38 8.34 -1.22
N TYR A 177 13.30 9.02 -0.52
CA TYR A 177 13.16 10.45 -0.25
C TYR A 177 13.08 11.28 -1.53
N GLN A 178 13.96 11.04 -2.51
CA GLN A 178 13.94 11.78 -3.78
C GLN A 178 12.62 11.56 -4.53
N CYS A 179 12.13 10.33 -4.56
CA CYS A 179 10.83 10.00 -5.15
C CYS A 179 9.69 10.79 -4.49
N VAL A 180 9.64 10.81 -3.16
CA VAL A 180 8.65 11.56 -2.38
C VAL A 180 8.85 13.07 -2.55
N PHE A 181 10.09 13.54 -2.59
CA PHE A 181 10.42 14.96 -2.76
C PHE A 181 9.97 15.50 -4.12
N CYS A 182 10.05 14.70 -5.19
CA CYS A 182 9.50 15.07 -6.49
C CYS A 182 7.99 15.36 -6.43
N LEU A 183 7.25 14.66 -5.56
CA LEU A 183 5.81 14.87 -5.39
C LEU A 183 5.48 16.14 -4.59
N LEU A 184 6.45 16.69 -3.82
CA LEU A 184 6.23 17.94 -3.07
C LEU A 184 6.05 19.16 -3.97
N GLY A 185 6.63 19.19 -5.16
CA GLY A 185 6.52 20.31 -6.13
C GLY A 185 6.74 21.69 -5.51
N LYS A 186 7.32 22.62 -6.22
CA LYS A 186 7.51 24.01 -5.73
C LYS A 186 6.21 24.83 -5.68
N GLU A 187 5.15 24.30 -6.30
CA GLU A 187 3.78 24.85 -6.28
C GLU A 187 2.80 23.72 -6.03
N GLN A 188 2.79 23.19 -4.81
CA GLN A 188 1.65 22.41 -4.38
C GLN A 188 0.46 23.37 -4.24
N THR A 189 -0.37 23.41 -5.27
CA THR A 189 -1.76 23.80 -5.06
C THR A 189 -2.41 22.65 -4.27
N ILE A 190 -2.02 22.56 -2.99
CA ILE A 190 -2.81 21.81 -2.02
C ILE A 190 -4.14 22.54 -2.02
N THR A 191 -5.13 21.95 -2.63
CA THR A 191 -6.51 22.30 -2.31
C THR A 191 -6.75 21.74 -0.90
N GLN A 192 -6.11 22.40 0.10
CA GLN A 192 -6.17 22.08 1.53
C GLN A 192 -7.59 21.99 2.05
N ASP A 193 -8.57 22.56 1.30
CA ASP A 193 -9.96 22.65 1.73
C ASP A 193 -10.83 21.43 1.37
N THR A 194 -10.37 20.54 0.47
CA THR A 194 -11.26 19.48 -0.05
C THR A 194 -11.00 18.07 0.50
N MET A 195 -9.77 17.79 0.94
CA MET A 195 -9.41 16.46 1.44
C MET A 195 -10.00 16.08 2.80
N PRO A 196 -10.01 17.00 3.79
CA PRO A 196 -10.70 16.71 5.04
C PRO A 196 -12.17 16.38 4.80
N VAL A 197 -12.81 17.05 3.87
CA VAL A 197 -14.24 16.89 3.56
C VAL A 197 -14.54 15.49 3.01
N ILE A 198 -13.79 15.01 2.02
CA ILE A 198 -14.01 13.64 1.48
C ILE A 198 -13.69 12.56 2.51
N LYS A 199 -12.63 12.76 3.29
CA LYS A 199 -12.27 11.81 4.37
C LYS A 199 -13.38 11.76 5.43
N MET A 200 -13.83 12.90 5.89
CA MET A 200 -14.96 13.00 6.84
C MET A 200 -16.24 12.38 6.26
N ALA A 201 -16.52 12.62 4.96
CA ALA A 201 -17.66 12.04 4.29
C ALA A 201 -17.58 10.51 4.25
N LYS A 202 -16.42 9.94 3.91
CA LYS A 202 -16.18 8.49 3.91
C LYS A 202 -16.30 7.89 5.32
N GLU A 203 -15.73 8.54 6.32
CA GLU A 203 -15.82 8.10 7.72
C GLU A 203 -17.27 8.09 8.20
N TYR A 204 -18.04 9.14 7.90
CA TYR A 204 -19.45 9.21 8.24
C TYR A 204 -20.27 8.10 7.56
N ILE A 205 -20.07 7.89 6.25
CA ILE A 205 -20.72 6.82 5.49
C ILE A 205 -20.40 5.45 6.09
N ASN A 206 -19.13 5.19 6.42
CA ASN A 206 -18.71 3.91 6.99
C ASN A 206 -19.25 3.67 8.40
N GLN A 207 -19.54 4.72 9.18
CA GLN A 207 -20.14 4.59 10.51
C GLN A 207 -21.65 4.38 10.46
N HIS A 208 -22.33 4.84 9.41
CA HIS A 208 -23.78 4.85 9.27
C HIS A 208 -24.28 3.98 8.09
N PHE A 209 -23.44 3.09 7.55
CA PHE A 209 -23.76 2.31 6.34
C PHE A 209 -25.05 1.46 6.43
N CYS A 210 -25.50 1.14 7.64
CA CYS A 210 -26.75 0.42 7.87
C CYS A 210 -28.01 1.29 7.81
N GLU A 211 -27.84 2.61 7.65
CA GLU A 211 -28.92 3.59 7.63
C GLU A 211 -29.09 4.16 6.22
N SER A 212 -30.26 4.69 5.91
CA SER A 212 -30.46 5.38 4.63
C SER A 212 -29.86 6.79 4.70
N ILE A 213 -28.59 6.92 4.27
CA ILE A 213 -27.85 8.18 4.34
C ILE A 213 -28.08 9.00 3.07
N SER A 214 -28.55 10.24 3.24
CA SER A 214 -28.70 11.19 2.16
C SER A 214 -27.40 12.00 1.91
N LEU A 215 -27.20 12.47 0.69
CA LEU A 215 -26.09 13.38 0.36
C LEU A 215 -26.15 14.67 1.21
N SER A 216 -27.33 15.13 1.57
CA SER A 216 -27.51 16.33 2.40
C SER A 216 -27.00 16.12 3.81
N GLU A 217 -27.30 15.00 4.44
CA GLU A 217 -26.83 14.65 5.80
C GLU A 217 -25.30 14.57 5.86
N VAL A 218 -24.68 13.93 4.85
CA VAL A 218 -23.22 13.86 4.79
C VAL A 218 -22.60 15.24 4.53
N ALA A 219 -23.24 16.07 3.71
CA ALA A 219 -22.79 17.43 3.45
C ALA A 219 -22.89 18.32 4.68
N ASP A 220 -23.99 18.20 5.44
CA ASP A 220 -24.17 18.92 6.69
C ASP A 220 -23.15 18.49 7.75
N TYR A 221 -22.88 17.19 7.87
CA TYR A 221 -21.83 16.68 8.75
C TYR A 221 -20.44 17.23 8.37
N CYS A 222 -20.14 17.30 7.08
CA CYS A 222 -18.88 17.86 6.57
C CYS A 222 -18.85 19.39 6.54
N ASN A 223 -19.92 20.06 6.96
CA ASN A 223 -20.07 21.51 6.97
C ASN A 223 -19.91 22.14 5.56
N VAL A 224 -20.43 21.48 4.53
CA VAL A 224 -20.42 21.92 3.13
C VAL A 224 -21.81 21.80 2.49
N ASN A 225 -22.01 22.42 1.32
CA ASN A 225 -23.27 22.21 0.60
C ASN A 225 -23.24 20.91 -0.23
N SER A 226 -24.43 20.31 -0.44
CA SER A 226 -24.59 19.04 -1.13
C SER A 226 -24.07 19.04 -2.57
N SER A 227 -24.22 20.16 -3.29
CA SER A 227 -23.73 20.29 -4.68
C SER A 227 -22.20 20.28 -4.73
N TYR A 228 -21.55 20.93 -3.77
CA TYR A 228 -20.10 20.91 -3.63
C TYR A 228 -19.59 19.52 -3.29
N LEU A 229 -20.22 18.84 -2.32
CA LEU A 229 -19.86 17.46 -1.95
C LEU A 229 -20.04 16.49 -3.13
N SER A 230 -21.13 16.60 -3.87
CA SER A 230 -21.37 15.79 -5.08
C SER A 230 -20.27 15.98 -6.12
N ASN A 231 -19.88 17.23 -6.39
CA ASN A 231 -18.78 17.54 -7.31
C ASN A 231 -17.44 16.99 -6.83
N LEU A 232 -17.19 17.02 -5.51
CA LEU A 232 -15.99 16.43 -4.91
C LEU A 232 -15.93 14.92 -5.10
N PHE A 233 -17.03 14.19 -4.90
CA PHE A 233 -17.09 12.75 -5.16
C PHE A 233 -16.76 12.45 -6.61
N HIS A 234 -17.33 13.18 -7.57
CA HIS A 234 -17.02 13.02 -8.99
C HIS A 234 -15.57 13.35 -9.32
N LYS A 235 -15.05 14.46 -8.80
CA LYS A 235 -13.71 14.96 -9.11
C LYS A 235 -12.60 14.10 -8.49
N GLN A 236 -12.79 13.64 -7.25
CA GLN A 236 -11.75 12.93 -6.49
C GLN A 236 -11.85 11.40 -6.55
N LEU A 237 -13.07 10.85 -6.67
CA LEU A 237 -13.29 9.41 -6.70
C LEU A 237 -13.73 8.90 -8.08
N GLY A 238 -13.95 9.79 -9.05
CA GLY A 238 -14.40 9.43 -10.39
C GLY A 238 -15.81 8.81 -10.45
N ILE A 239 -16.53 8.76 -9.32
CA ILE A 239 -17.85 8.15 -9.20
C ILE A 239 -18.82 9.07 -8.48
N SER A 240 -20.13 8.88 -8.72
CA SER A 240 -21.16 9.63 -8.00
C SER A 240 -21.29 9.17 -6.55
N TYR A 241 -21.76 10.04 -5.66
CA TYR A 241 -22.09 9.72 -4.28
C TYR A 241 -22.97 8.46 -4.16
N SER A 242 -24.04 8.38 -4.97
CA SER A 242 -24.94 7.21 -4.96
C SER A 242 -24.22 5.91 -5.35
N LYS A 243 -23.29 5.98 -6.30
CA LYS A 243 -22.47 4.82 -6.70
C LYS A 243 -21.49 4.44 -5.60
N TYR A 244 -20.91 5.42 -4.91
CA TYR A 244 -20.04 5.18 -3.76
C TYR A 244 -20.79 4.48 -2.62
N LEU A 245 -21.99 4.97 -2.25
CA LEU A 245 -22.85 4.32 -1.25
C LEU A 245 -23.14 2.86 -1.60
N MET A 246 -23.50 2.59 -2.86
CA MET A 246 -23.79 1.23 -3.31
C MET A 246 -22.57 0.30 -3.14
N ILE A 247 -21.37 0.78 -3.42
CA ILE A 247 -20.13 0.00 -3.28
C ILE A 247 -19.78 -0.21 -1.81
N SER A 248 -20.03 0.78 -0.95
CA SER A 248 -19.73 0.72 0.50
C SER A 248 -20.72 -0.14 1.30
N SER A 249 -21.88 -0.48 0.70
CA SER A 249 -22.94 -1.29 1.33
C SER A 249 -22.77 -2.80 1.09
N TYR A 250 -21.72 -3.21 0.34
CA TYR A 250 -21.34 -4.60 0.07
C TYR A 250 -20.04 -4.96 0.82
#